data_620b217c43213f428074d95b3c7d80d2
#
_entry.id   620b217c43213f428074d95b3c7d80d2
#
_cell.length_a   1.000
_cell.length_b   1.000
_cell.length_c   1.000
_cell.angle_alpha   90.00
_cell.angle_beta   90.00
_cell.angle_gamma   90.00
#
_symmetry.space_group_name_H-M   'P 1'
#
loop_
_entity.id
_entity.type
_entity.pdbx_description
1 polymer ?
#
loop_
_entity_poly.entity_id
_entity_poly.type
_entity_poly.pdbx_seq_one_letter_code
_entity_poly.pdbx_strand_id
1 'polypeptide(L)'
;MRDFGTFDTISDEEDTIYNRLALIKRKLNSLELEHNEVQQDIKMWRNKMMDDKFKVKMWLTVTLICLFLSVMWMFLPEPDAAFTMGGAYIINVILTFLALVGSFVMYPLSIIFAIVTMVLFCIHTLRNNKSDRVIRFAKNIGVTNRNVLIDEKRELVKGIYTELESLREEEEELKKQLEKIKKEKI
;
A
#
# COMPACT_ATOMS: atom_id res chain seq x y z
N MET A 1 -53.05 49.43 -9.90
CA MET A 1 -53.22 48.00 -9.66
C MET A 1 -51.78 47.43 -9.57
N ARG A 2 -51.27 47.12 -8.38
CA ARG A 2 -49.98 46.45 -8.22
C ARG A 2 -50.25 44.94 -8.34
N ASP A 3 -49.57 44.33 -9.31
CA ASP A 3 -49.64 42.87 -9.56
C ASP A 3 -49.16 42.09 -8.34
N PHE A 4 -50.08 41.64 -7.52
CA PHE A 4 -49.79 40.75 -6.36
C PHE A 4 -49.32 39.37 -6.78
N GLY A 5 -49.45 38.99 -8.05
CA GLY A 5 -49.08 37.66 -8.55
C GLY A 5 -47.55 37.48 -8.79
N THR A 6 -46.78 38.55 -8.94
CA THR A 6 -45.32 38.47 -9.20
C THR A 6 -44.50 38.25 -7.91
N PHE A 7 -45.00 38.65 -6.74
CA PHE A 7 -44.31 38.46 -5.44
C PHE A 7 -44.29 37.04 -4.95
N ASP A 8 -45.41 36.31 -5.13
CA ASP A 8 -45.51 34.89 -4.70
C ASP A 8 -44.63 33.98 -5.55
N THR A 9 -44.53 34.20 -6.87
CA THR A 9 -43.67 33.43 -7.77
C THR A 9 -42.17 33.60 -7.48
N ILE A 10 -41.72 34.83 -7.15
CA ILE A 10 -40.31 35.11 -6.79
C ILE A 10 -39.91 34.47 -5.45
N SER A 11 -40.86 34.35 -4.49
CA SER A 11 -40.64 33.69 -3.22
C SER A 11 -40.44 32.17 -3.41
N ASP A 12 -41.25 31.55 -4.26
CA ASP A 12 -41.17 30.11 -4.56
C ASP A 12 -39.90 29.73 -5.32
N GLU A 13 -39.43 30.60 -6.20
CA GLU A 13 -38.14 30.40 -6.92
C GLU A 13 -36.94 30.50 -5.95
N GLU A 14 -36.95 31.46 -5.04
CA GLU A 14 -35.90 31.63 -4.04
C GLU A 14 -35.82 30.40 -3.12
N ASP A 15 -36.95 29.91 -2.61
CA ASP A 15 -37.02 28.71 -1.75
C ASP A 15 -36.55 27.45 -2.49
N THR A 16 -36.87 27.35 -3.78
CA THR A 16 -36.41 26.24 -4.62
C THR A 16 -34.87 26.24 -4.77
N ILE A 17 -34.25 27.39 -4.98
CA ILE A 17 -32.80 27.55 -5.08
C ILE A 17 -32.14 27.22 -3.73
N TYR A 18 -32.68 27.67 -2.60
CA TYR A 18 -32.14 27.34 -1.28
C TYR A 18 -32.18 25.83 -1.00
N ASN A 19 -33.27 25.16 -1.35
CA ASN A 19 -33.42 23.72 -1.20
C ASN A 19 -32.38 22.96 -2.06
N ARG A 20 -32.18 23.42 -3.29
CA ARG A 20 -31.21 22.85 -4.24
C ARG A 20 -29.76 23.06 -3.76
N LEU A 21 -29.43 24.26 -3.26
CA LEU A 21 -28.13 24.55 -2.63
C LEU A 21 -27.85 23.67 -1.41
N ALA A 22 -28.87 23.45 -0.56
CA ALA A 22 -28.73 22.59 0.61
C ALA A 22 -28.45 21.12 0.22
N LEU A 23 -29.09 20.64 -0.86
CA LEU A 23 -28.89 19.31 -1.40
C LEU A 23 -27.49 19.13 -2.00
N ILE A 24 -27.05 20.10 -2.82
CA ILE A 24 -25.69 20.13 -3.39
C ILE A 24 -24.64 20.11 -2.26
N LYS A 25 -24.82 20.93 -1.23
CA LYS A 25 -23.90 21.02 -0.11
C LYS A 25 -23.78 19.68 0.66
N ARG A 26 -24.91 18.98 0.83
CA ARG A 26 -24.89 17.62 1.42
C ARG A 26 -24.13 16.63 0.53
N LYS A 27 -24.36 16.69 -0.78
CA LYS A 27 -23.69 15.82 -1.75
C LYS A 27 -22.19 16.10 -1.84
N LEU A 28 -21.77 17.37 -1.82
CA LEU A 28 -20.37 17.77 -1.75
C LEU A 28 -19.69 17.19 -0.51
N ASN A 29 -20.31 17.34 0.67
CA ASN A 29 -19.74 16.80 1.91
C ASN A 29 -19.61 15.27 1.88
N SER A 30 -20.58 14.55 1.31
CA SER A 30 -20.50 13.09 1.18
C SER A 30 -19.41 12.64 0.23
N LEU A 31 -19.24 13.33 -0.90
CA LEU A 31 -18.19 13.04 -1.88
C LEU A 31 -16.78 13.39 -1.36
N GLU A 32 -16.63 14.47 -0.59
CA GLU A 32 -15.38 14.81 0.06
C GLU A 32 -14.97 13.75 1.10
N LEU A 33 -15.94 13.20 1.83
CA LEU A 33 -15.70 12.12 2.78
C LEU A 33 -15.26 10.85 2.05
N GLU A 34 -15.97 10.46 1.00
CA GLU A 34 -15.63 9.30 0.16
C GLU A 34 -14.24 9.47 -0.49
N HIS A 35 -13.93 10.66 -1.01
CA HIS A 35 -12.61 10.98 -1.54
C HIS A 35 -11.50 10.76 -0.50
N ASN A 36 -11.71 11.22 0.73
CA ASN A 36 -10.73 11.07 1.81
C ASN A 36 -10.55 9.59 2.21
N GLU A 37 -11.63 8.81 2.27
CA GLU A 37 -11.57 7.37 2.55
C GLU A 37 -10.77 6.63 1.48
N VAL A 38 -11.05 6.87 0.20
CA VAL A 38 -10.32 6.23 -0.90
C VAL A 38 -8.84 6.64 -0.91
N GLN A 39 -8.53 7.89 -0.58
CA GLN A 39 -7.14 8.36 -0.43
C GLN A 39 -6.41 7.66 0.74
N GLN A 40 -7.09 7.43 1.85
CA GLN A 40 -6.54 6.67 2.98
C GLN A 40 -6.28 5.22 2.60
N ASP A 41 -7.19 4.58 1.87
CA ASP A 41 -7.02 3.23 1.35
C ASP A 41 -5.78 3.12 0.46
N ILE A 42 -5.58 4.05 -0.47
CA ILE A 42 -4.40 4.09 -1.34
C ILE A 42 -3.11 4.20 -0.51
N LYS A 43 -3.08 5.06 0.51
CA LYS A 43 -1.94 5.20 1.42
C LYS A 43 -1.68 3.90 2.19
N MET A 44 -2.73 3.27 2.70
CA MET A 44 -2.62 1.99 3.40
C MET A 44 -2.01 0.90 2.52
N TRP A 45 -2.49 0.74 1.28
CA TRP A 45 -1.94 -0.25 0.35
C TRP A 45 -0.50 0.03 -0.03
N ARG A 46 -0.16 1.30 -0.23
CA ARG A 46 1.24 1.71 -0.50
C ARG A 46 2.16 1.39 0.67
N ASN A 47 1.73 1.65 1.90
CA ASN A 47 2.50 1.32 3.10
C ASN A 47 2.69 -0.19 3.25
N LYS A 48 1.65 -1.00 3.01
CA LYS A 48 1.77 -2.47 2.98
C LYS A 48 2.76 -2.96 1.92
N MET A 49 2.82 -2.32 0.74
CA MET A 49 3.81 -2.66 -0.28
C MET A 49 5.24 -2.36 0.18
N MET A 50 5.45 -1.24 0.87
CA MET A 50 6.77 -0.88 1.41
C MET A 50 7.19 -1.83 2.53
N ASP A 51 6.29 -2.21 3.42
CA ASP A 51 6.55 -3.14 4.50
C ASP A 51 6.93 -4.53 3.97
N ASP A 52 6.21 -5.05 2.98
CA ASP A 52 6.56 -6.32 2.33
C ASP A 52 7.91 -6.26 1.63
N LYS A 53 8.24 -5.15 0.98
CA LYS A 53 9.55 -4.94 0.36
C LYS A 53 10.67 -4.94 1.40
N PHE A 54 10.43 -4.30 2.54
CA PHE A 54 11.38 -4.30 3.66
C PHE A 54 11.58 -5.72 4.22
N LYS A 55 10.51 -6.46 4.44
CA LYS A 55 10.57 -7.86 4.92
C LYS A 55 11.37 -8.76 3.98
N VAL A 56 11.11 -8.70 2.66
CA VAL A 56 11.87 -9.46 1.67
C VAL A 56 13.36 -9.09 1.71
N LYS A 57 13.67 -7.79 1.80
CA LYS A 57 15.05 -7.33 1.89
C LYS A 57 15.74 -7.81 3.16
N MET A 58 15.06 -7.77 4.29
CA MET A 58 15.57 -8.27 5.58
C MET A 58 15.88 -9.77 5.51
N TRP A 59 14.94 -10.58 5.00
CA TRP A 59 15.13 -12.03 4.85
C TRP A 59 16.29 -12.36 3.89
N LEU A 60 16.40 -11.63 2.78
CA LEU A 60 17.51 -11.79 1.84
C LEU A 60 18.86 -11.49 2.51
N THR A 61 18.92 -10.43 3.33
CA THR A 61 20.14 -10.09 4.07
C THR A 61 20.49 -11.21 5.08
N VAL A 62 19.54 -11.72 5.82
CA VAL A 62 19.74 -12.82 6.76
C VAL A 62 20.24 -14.06 6.02
N THR A 63 19.63 -14.41 4.89
CA THR A 63 20.05 -15.57 4.07
C THR A 63 21.48 -15.40 3.57
N LEU A 64 21.88 -14.21 3.11
CA LEU A 64 23.24 -13.93 2.66
C LEU A 64 24.25 -14.04 3.80
N ILE A 65 23.91 -13.55 4.99
CA ILE A 65 24.77 -13.68 6.19
C ILE A 65 24.93 -15.17 6.57
N CYS A 66 23.84 -15.95 6.59
CA CYS A 66 23.91 -17.37 6.89
C CYS A 66 24.75 -18.15 5.85
N LEU A 67 24.58 -17.82 4.56
CA LEU A 67 25.40 -18.40 3.48
C LEU A 67 26.89 -18.04 3.64
N PHE A 68 27.18 -16.77 3.90
CA PHE A 68 28.55 -16.32 4.13
C PHE A 68 29.20 -17.04 5.32
N LEU A 69 28.48 -17.14 6.44
CA LEU A 69 28.96 -17.88 7.60
C LEU A 69 29.15 -19.37 7.30
N SER A 70 28.27 -19.99 6.52
CA SER A 70 28.42 -21.38 6.11
C SER A 70 29.64 -21.60 5.24
N VAL A 71 29.94 -20.68 4.32
CA VAL A 71 31.11 -20.72 3.45
C VAL A 71 32.39 -20.48 4.28
N MET A 72 32.41 -19.45 5.13
CA MET A 72 33.53 -19.17 6.01
C MET A 72 33.87 -20.37 6.90
N TRP A 73 32.85 -21.12 7.34
CA TRP A 73 33.01 -22.30 8.12
C TRP A 73 33.72 -23.43 7.37
N MET A 74 33.53 -23.54 6.05
CA MET A 74 34.24 -24.53 5.21
C MET A 74 35.74 -24.22 5.06
N PHE A 75 36.14 -22.96 5.28
CA PHE A 75 37.54 -22.53 5.17
C PHE A 75 38.27 -22.50 6.52
N LEU A 76 37.61 -22.85 7.61
CA LEU A 76 38.30 -23.02 8.89
C LEU A 76 39.27 -24.20 8.75
N PRO A 77 40.59 -23.99 9.05
CA PRO A 77 41.56 -25.05 8.95
C PRO A 77 41.17 -26.22 9.83
N GLU A 78 41.24 -27.43 9.28
CA GLU A 78 41.12 -28.64 10.09
C GLU A 78 42.16 -28.57 11.21
N PRO A 79 41.77 -28.87 12.47
CA PRO A 79 42.71 -28.82 13.57
C PRO A 79 43.82 -29.84 13.30
N ASP A 80 45.02 -29.30 12.97
CA ASP A 80 46.18 -30.13 12.70
C ASP A 80 46.44 -31.08 13.88
N ALA A 81 46.62 -32.35 13.57
CA ALA A 81 46.93 -33.40 14.55
C ALA A 81 48.24 -33.12 15.33
N ALA A 82 49.05 -32.14 14.92
CA ALA A 82 50.27 -31.70 15.57
C ALA A 82 50.06 -30.91 16.89
N PHE A 83 48.83 -30.42 17.15
CA PHE A 83 48.51 -29.65 18.37
C PHE A 83 48.01 -30.49 19.55
N THR A 84 48.31 -31.81 19.58
CA THR A 84 47.75 -32.79 20.50
C THR A 84 48.46 -32.95 21.84
N MET A 85 49.39 -32.08 22.22
CA MET A 85 50.02 -32.18 23.54
C MET A 85 49.71 -30.98 24.44
N GLY A 86 48.95 -31.24 25.49
CA GLY A 86 48.66 -30.24 26.55
C GLY A 86 47.31 -29.52 26.39
N GLY A 87 47.20 -28.31 26.94
CA GLY A 87 45.97 -27.51 26.93
C GLY A 87 45.37 -27.21 25.55
N ALA A 88 46.11 -27.40 24.49
CA ALA A 88 45.69 -27.34 23.12
C ALA A 88 44.68 -28.46 22.77
N TYR A 89 44.68 -29.57 23.41
CA TYR A 89 43.70 -30.68 23.19
C TYR A 89 42.25 -30.24 23.48
N ILE A 90 42.02 -29.56 24.58
CA ILE A 90 40.66 -29.06 24.94
C ILE A 90 40.17 -28.05 23.93
N ILE A 91 41.07 -27.16 23.51
CA ILE A 91 40.71 -26.13 22.49
C ILE A 91 40.36 -26.81 21.16
N ASN A 92 41.16 -27.83 20.73
CA ASN A 92 40.88 -28.57 19.51
C ASN A 92 39.58 -29.36 19.58
N VAL A 93 39.25 -29.99 20.71
CA VAL A 93 37.97 -30.69 20.91
C VAL A 93 36.81 -29.71 20.82
N ILE A 94 36.92 -28.52 21.43
CA ILE A 94 35.90 -27.47 21.35
C ILE A 94 35.74 -26.96 19.93
N LEU A 95 36.83 -26.67 19.22
CA LEU A 95 36.80 -26.24 17.84
C LEU A 95 36.21 -27.29 16.90
N THR A 96 36.58 -28.55 17.06
CA THR A 96 36.03 -29.66 16.27
C THR A 96 34.53 -29.82 16.54
N PHE A 97 34.11 -29.75 17.82
CA PHE A 97 32.71 -29.81 18.19
C PHE A 97 31.91 -28.64 17.61
N LEU A 98 32.45 -27.40 17.70
CA LEU A 98 31.87 -26.21 17.08
C LEU A 98 31.81 -26.37 15.56
N ALA A 99 32.84 -26.93 14.91
CA ALA A 99 32.88 -27.22 13.48
C ALA A 99 31.77 -28.19 13.08
N LEU A 100 31.60 -29.26 13.84
CA LEU A 100 30.61 -30.30 13.61
C LEU A 100 29.18 -29.74 13.79
N VAL A 101 28.94 -29.03 14.88
CA VAL A 101 27.67 -28.38 15.16
C VAL A 101 27.35 -27.30 14.10
N GLY A 102 28.37 -26.50 13.70
CA GLY A 102 28.22 -25.50 12.66
C GLY A 102 27.83 -26.11 11.33
N SER A 103 28.48 -27.18 10.90
CA SER A 103 28.17 -27.87 9.65
C SER A 103 26.77 -28.49 9.65
N PHE A 104 26.42 -29.19 10.73
CA PHE A 104 25.12 -29.87 10.85
C PHE A 104 23.92 -28.92 11.08
N VAL A 105 24.15 -27.78 11.70
CA VAL A 105 23.09 -26.83 12.02
C VAL A 105 23.02 -25.68 11.02
N MET A 106 24.15 -25.05 10.70
CA MET A 106 24.17 -23.86 9.86
C MET A 106 23.86 -24.15 8.39
N TYR A 107 24.30 -25.30 7.87
CA TYR A 107 24.06 -25.65 6.47
C TYR A 107 22.57 -25.93 6.18
N PRO A 108 21.87 -26.81 6.93
CA PRO A 108 20.42 -26.98 6.76
C PRO A 108 19.64 -25.68 7.02
N LEU A 109 20.04 -24.89 8.01
CA LEU A 109 19.42 -23.63 8.33
C LEU A 109 19.50 -22.63 7.18
N SER A 110 20.66 -22.53 6.50
CA SER A 110 20.83 -21.68 5.34
C SER A 110 19.94 -22.09 4.16
N ILE A 111 19.75 -23.40 3.95
CA ILE A 111 18.84 -23.92 2.93
C ILE A 111 17.39 -23.55 3.26
N ILE A 112 16.98 -23.70 4.50
CA ILE A 112 15.63 -23.33 4.93
C ILE A 112 15.40 -21.83 4.71
N PHE A 113 16.35 -20.99 5.12
CA PHE A 113 16.25 -19.55 4.89
C PHE A 113 16.22 -19.18 3.41
N ALA A 114 16.99 -19.87 2.57
CA ALA A 114 16.97 -19.66 1.12
C ALA A 114 15.58 -19.98 0.53
N ILE A 115 14.99 -21.12 0.94
CA ILE A 115 13.64 -21.51 0.50
C ILE A 115 12.60 -20.48 0.96
N VAL A 116 12.62 -20.09 2.23
CA VAL A 116 11.69 -19.08 2.78
C VAL A 116 11.83 -17.76 2.04
N THR A 117 13.06 -17.31 1.81
CA THR A 117 13.32 -16.06 1.06
C THR A 117 12.82 -16.15 -0.37
N MET A 118 13.01 -17.28 -1.05
CA MET A 118 12.51 -17.51 -2.41
C MET A 118 10.98 -17.46 -2.45
N VAL A 119 10.30 -18.09 -1.52
CA VAL A 119 8.84 -18.08 -1.42
C VAL A 119 8.33 -16.66 -1.17
N LEU A 120 8.93 -15.93 -0.22
CA LEU A 120 8.56 -14.54 0.08
C LEU A 120 8.80 -13.63 -1.12
N PHE A 121 9.90 -13.81 -1.85
CA PHE A 121 10.20 -13.09 -3.07
C PHE A 121 9.18 -13.35 -4.18
N CYS A 122 8.78 -14.61 -4.38
CA CYS A 122 7.73 -14.97 -5.33
C CYS A 122 6.39 -14.31 -4.97
N ILE A 123 5.98 -14.40 -3.70
CA ILE A 123 4.74 -13.77 -3.23
C ILE A 123 4.80 -12.24 -3.40
N HIS A 124 5.94 -11.63 -3.04
CA HIS A 124 6.13 -10.19 -3.22
C HIS A 124 6.02 -9.78 -4.68
N THR A 125 6.66 -10.53 -5.58
CA THR A 125 6.62 -10.29 -7.02
C THR A 125 5.21 -10.40 -7.57
N LEU A 126 4.47 -11.45 -7.22
CA LEU A 126 3.08 -11.65 -7.65
C LEU A 126 2.15 -10.51 -7.18
N ARG A 127 2.34 -10.04 -5.95
CA ARG A 127 1.50 -8.99 -5.36
C ARG A 127 1.82 -7.58 -5.83
N ASN A 128 3.08 -7.31 -6.22
CA ASN A 128 3.56 -5.94 -6.42
C ASN A 128 4.16 -5.68 -7.81
N ASN A 129 4.19 -6.67 -8.72
CA ASN A 129 4.72 -6.48 -10.06
C ASN A 129 3.67 -5.80 -10.96
N LYS A 130 4.14 -4.89 -11.83
CA LYS A 130 3.32 -4.15 -12.78
C LYS A 130 3.19 -4.84 -14.16
N SER A 131 3.91 -5.94 -14.37
CA SER A 131 3.85 -6.66 -15.64
C SER A 131 2.51 -7.35 -15.83
N ASP A 132 1.85 -7.12 -16.96
CA ASP A 132 0.56 -7.72 -17.29
C ASP A 132 0.58 -9.25 -17.27
N ARG A 133 1.71 -9.88 -17.63
CA ARG A 133 1.87 -11.33 -17.56
C ARG A 133 1.79 -11.82 -16.11
N VAL A 134 2.48 -11.13 -15.19
CA VAL A 134 2.48 -11.47 -13.77
C VAL A 134 1.13 -11.19 -13.14
N ILE A 135 0.48 -10.08 -13.51
CA ILE A 135 -0.87 -9.75 -13.03
C ILE A 135 -1.88 -10.82 -13.45
N ARG A 136 -1.86 -11.25 -14.72
CA ARG A 136 -2.74 -12.34 -15.20
C ARG A 136 -2.46 -13.64 -14.48
N PHE A 137 -1.18 -14.00 -14.30
CA PHE A 137 -0.81 -15.20 -13.57
C PHE A 137 -1.24 -15.14 -12.10
N ALA A 138 -1.01 -14.02 -11.41
CA ALA A 138 -1.47 -13.80 -10.04
C ALA A 138 -2.99 -13.98 -9.92
N LYS A 139 -3.77 -13.40 -10.86
CA LYS A 139 -5.22 -13.53 -10.90
C LYS A 139 -5.66 -14.99 -11.06
N ASN A 140 -4.99 -15.77 -11.92
CA ASN A 140 -5.31 -17.17 -12.14
C ASN A 140 -5.10 -18.06 -10.89
N ILE A 141 -4.15 -17.72 -10.03
CA ILE A 141 -3.88 -18.43 -8.78
C ILE A 141 -4.57 -17.79 -7.56
N GLY A 142 -5.50 -16.83 -7.77
CA GLY A 142 -6.26 -16.19 -6.71
C GLY A 142 -5.47 -15.18 -5.86
N VAL A 143 -4.31 -14.72 -6.34
CA VAL A 143 -3.50 -13.69 -5.66
C VAL A 143 -3.85 -12.31 -6.17
N THR A 144 -4.32 -11.44 -5.28
CA THR A 144 -4.65 -10.06 -5.63
C THR A 144 -3.39 -9.22 -5.79
N ASN A 145 -3.23 -8.61 -6.97
CA ASN A 145 -2.13 -7.68 -7.24
C ASN A 145 -2.47 -6.28 -6.73
N ARG A 146 -1.61 -5.72 -5.88
CA ARG A 146 -1.86 -4.43 -5.21
C ARG A 146 -1.76 -3.23 -6.14
N ASN A 147 -0.97 -3.30 -7.20
CA ASN A 147 -0.92 -2.20 -8.16
C ASN A 147 -2.27 -2.04 -8.89
N VAL A 148 -2.92 -3.15 -9.25
CA VAL A 148 -4.25 -3.11 -9.87
C VAL A 148 -5.26 -2.45 -8.92
N LEU A 149 -5.27 -2.84 -7.64
CA LEU A 149 -6.14 -2.22 -6.64
C LEU A 149 -5.88 -0.71 -6.48
N ILE A 150 -4.62 -0.31 -6.47
CA ILE A 150 -4.26 1.11 -6.36
C ILE A 150 -4.70 1.88 -7.62
N ASP A 151 -4.54 1.29 -8.80
CA ASP A 151 -4.91 1.95 -10.04
C ASP A 151 -6.44 2.04 -10.19
N GLU A 152 -7.20 1.01 -9.82
CA GLU A 152 -8.66 1.07 -9.71
C GLU A 152 -9.13 2.18 -8.74
N LYS A 153 -8.51 2.26 -7.56
CA LYS A 153 -8.82 3.32 -6.59
C LYS A 153 -8.47 4.72 -7.10
N ARG A 154 -7.41 4.86 -7.89
CA ARG A 154 -7.06 6.14 -8.51
C ARG A 154 -8.07 6.59 -9.56
N GLU A 155 -8.60 5.66 -10.35
CA GLU A 155 -9.67 6.00 -11.29
C GLU A 155 -10.95 6.43 -10.56
N LEU A 156 -11.29 5.79 -9.44
CA LEU A 156 -12.39 6.24 -8.58
C LEU A 156 -12.16 7.66 -8.06
N VAL A 157 -10.95 7.97 -7.58
CA VAL A 157 -10.59 9.33 -7.11
C VAL A 157 -10.75 10.37 -8.21
N LYS A 158 -10.37 10.06 -9.44
CA LYS A 158 -10.58 10.95 -10.58
C LYS A 158 -12.06 11.19 -10.85
N GLY A 159 -12.87 10.12 -10.83
CA GLY A 159 -14.31 10.23 -11.00
C GLY A 159 -14.96 11.13 -9.94
N ILE A 160 -14.64 10.90 -8.67
CA ILE A 160 -15.12 11.72 -7.56
C ILE A 160 -14.69 13.19 -7.73
N TYR A 161 -13.44 13.43 -8.14
CA TYR A 161 -12.93 14.78 -8.35
C TYR A 161 -13.70 15.52 -9.45
N THR A 162 -13.99 14.85 -10.57
CA THR A 162 -14.78 15.42 -11.67
C THR A 162 -16.19 15.76 -11.21
N GLU A 163 -16.82 14.90 -10.40
CA GLU A 163 -18.16 15.14 -9.85
C GLU A 163 -18.16 16.29 -8.83
N LEU A 164 -17.12 16.37 -7.99
CA LEU A 164 -16.95 17.51 -7.07
C LEU A 164 -16.81 18.85 -7.81
N GLU A 165 -16.05 18.87 -8.89
CA GLU A 165 -15.86 20.07 -9.70
C GLU A 165 -17.17 20.53 -10.35
N SER A 166 -17.92 19.60 -10.95
CA SER A 166 -19.22 19.91 -11.57
C SER A 166 -20.26 20.42 -10.55
N LEU A 167 -20.30 19.84 -9.33
CA LEU A 167 -21.20 20.31 -8.28
C LEU A 167 -20.82 21.67 -7.71
N ARG A 168 -19.52 21.99 -7.66
CA ARG A 168 -19.07 23.33 -7.26
C ARG A 168 -19.44 24.39 -8.28
N GLU A 169 -19.32 24.07 -9.57
CA GLU A 169 -19.78 24.97 -10.64
C GLU A 169 -21.28 25.20 -10.54
N GLU A 170 -22.09 24.16 -10.33
CA GLU A 170 -23.54 24.27 -10.13
C GLU A 170 -23.88 25.12 -8.88
N GLU A 171 -23.15 24.95 -7.79
CA GLU A 171 -23.31 25.75 -6.57
C GLU A 171 -23.04 27.24 -6.83
N GLU A 172 -21.98 27.55 -7.59
CA GLU A 172 -21.66 28.94 -7.95
C GLU A 172 -22.71 29.58 -8.86
N GLU A 173 -23.24 28.83 -9.83
CA GLU A 173 -24.29 29.30 -10.70
C GLU A 173 -25.57 29.61 -9.94
N LEU A 174 -25.99 28.73 -9.04
CA LEU A 174 -27.18 28.95 -8.20
C LEU A 174 -26.99 30.15 -7.26
N LYS A 175 -25.80 30.35 -6.70
CA LYS A 175 -25.50 31.56 -5.91
C LYS A 175 -25.63 32.82 -6.71
N LYS A 176 -25.16 32.85 -7.97
CA LYS A 176 -25.31 34.00 -8.87
C LYS A 176 -26.79 34.28 -9.22
N GLN A 177 -27.58 33.21 -9.42
CA GLN A 177 -29.03 33.37 -9.64
C GLN A 177 -29.72 33.96 -8.41
N LEU A 178 -29.39 33.48 -7.23
CA LEU A 178 -29.91 33.99 -5.97
C LEU A 178 -29.59 35.47 -5.75
N GLU A 179 -28.35 35.89 -6.09
CA GLU A 179 -27.98 37.31 -6.02
C GLU A 179 -28.77 38.19 -7.00
N LYS A 180 -29.07 37.70 -8.21
CA LYS A 180 -29.92 38.42 -9.16
C LYS A 180 -31.32 38.61 -8.62
N ILE A 181 -31.96 37.55 -8.12
CA ILE A 181 -33.30 37.59 -7.53
C ILE A 181 -33.35 38.59 -6.37
N LYS A 182 -32.31 38.59 -5.50
CA LYS A 182 -32.24 39.57 -4.40
C LYS A 182 -32.10 41.02 -4.85
N LYS A 183 -31.41 41.28 -5.95
CA LYS A 183 -31.28 42.63 -6.52
C LYS A 183 -32.56 43.10 -7.18
N GLU A 184 -33.38 42.19 -7.71
CA GLU A 184 -34.65 42.53 -8.34
C GLU A 184 -35.77 42.82 -7.30
N LYS A 185 -35.57 42.36 -6.03
CA LYS A 185 -36.49 42.65 -4.90
C LYS A 185 -36.26 44.03 -4.27
N ILE A 186 -35.16 44.70 -4.52
CA ILE A 186 -34.84 46.03 -3.98
C ILE A 186 -35.30 47.12 -4.95
#